data_120d9390ef0c05904d27251360388024
#
_entry.id   120d9390ef0c05904d27251360388024
#
_cell.length_a   1.000
_cell.length_b   1.000
_cell.length_c   1.000
_cell.angle_alpha   90.00
_cell.angle_beta   90.00
_cell.angle_gamma   90.00
#
_symmetry.space_group_name_H-M   'P 1'
#
loop_
_entity.id
_entity.type
_entity.pdbx_description
1 polymer ?
#
loop_
_entity_poly.entity_id
_entity_poly.type
_entity_poly.pdbx_seq_one_letter_code
_entity_poly.pdbx_strand_id
1 'polypeptide(L)'
;LEINIDKFLKYTFKKKNLRMNISVLADAVESLIGSIYIDGGYDKSFQFIKKIWEPYLDLKESNAQDPKTCLQEISQQKQKILPQYQLIKKDGPSHSPVFTVSLRVLKLKMIKAIGKSKREAEKNAAIIALKILNEKKTN
;
A
#
# COMPACT_ATOMS: atom_id res chain seq x y z
N LEU A 1 10.86 11.22 17.28
CA LEU A 1 12.18 11.83 16.97
C LEU A 1 12.21 12.07 15.47
N GLU A 2 12.01 13.31 15.03
CA GLU A 2 12.21 13.68 13.64
C GLU A 2 13.72 13.74 13.37
N ILE A 3 14.20 12.89 12.46
CA ILE A 3 15.64 12.80 12.14
C ILE A 3 16.09 14.04 11.36
N ASN A 4 15.18 14.76 10.71
CA ASN A 4 15.46 15.92 9.84
C ASN A 4 16.58 15.63 8.81
N ILE A 5 16.59 14.44 8.25
CA ILE A 5 17.65 13.96 7.33
C ILE A 5 17.77 14.84 6.08
N ASP A 6 16.69 15.50 5.70
CA ASP A 6 16.62 16.45 4.60
C ASP A 6 17.64 17.60 4.74
N LYS A 7 17.93 18.03 5.96
CA LYS A 7 18.89 19.12 6.24
C LYS A 7 20.35 18.72 5.99
N PHE A 8 20.64 17.43 5.96
CA PHE A 8 22.00 16.90 5.78
C PHE A 8 22.25 16.38 4.36
N LEU A 9 21.21 16.26 3.55
CA LEU A 9 21.34 15.79 2.16
C LEU A 9 21.86 16.90 1.25
N LYS A 10 23.02 16.64 0.64
CA LYS A 10 23.58 17.49 -0.43
C LYS A 10 23.25 16.86 -1.78
N TYR A 11 22.37 17.47 -2.53
CA TYR A 11 22.02 16.99 -3.87
C TYR A 11 21.82 18.15 -4.85
N THR A 12 22.10 17.92 -6.11
CA THR A 12 21.98 18.92 -7.16
C THR A 12 20.73 18.65 -7.98
N PHE A 13 19.71 19.52 -7.89
CA PHE A 13 18.55 19.47 -8.77
C PHE A 13 18.72 20.40 -9.96
N LYS A 14 18.47 19.88 -11.17
CA LYS A 14 18.42 20.71 -12.41
C LYS A 14 17.12 21.52 -12.57
N LYS A 15 16.13 21.37 -11.71
CA LYS A 15 14.86 22.13 -11.74
C LYS A 15 14.43 22.58 -10.34
N LYS A 16 14.03 23.86 -10.26
CA LYS A 16 13.57 24.59 -9.06
C LYS A 16 12.25 24.11 -8.42
N ASN A 17 11.82 22.88 -8.59
CA ASN A 17 10.62 22.38 -7.92
C ASN A 17 10.98 21.62 -6.67
N LEU A 18 10.89 22.33 -5.58
CA LEU A 18 11.25 22.08 -4.19
C LEU A 18 10.37 21.05 -3.45
N ARG A 19 9.85 20.06 -4.09
CA ARG A 19 9.38 18.88 -3.35
C ARG A 19 10.49 17.85 -3.45
N MET A 20 11.23 17.74 -2.33
CA MET A 20 12.17 16.64 -2.14
C MET A 20 11.46 15.35 -2.50
N ASN A 21 12.02 14.61 -3.44
CA ASN A 21 11.41 13.37 -3.89
C ASN A 21 11.42 12.41 -2.69
N ILE A 22 10.24 11.95 -2.27
CA ILE A 22 10.07 11.01 -1.16
C ILE A 22 10.99 9.79 -1.32
N SER A 23 11.26 9.38 -2.55
CA SER A 23 12.21 8.31 -2.86
C SER A 23 13.63 8.63 -2.38
N VAL A 24 14.12 9.86 -2.62
CA VAL A 24 15.47 10.27 -2.16
C VAL A 24 15.57 10.26 -0.63
N LEU A 25 14.50 10.66 0.05
CA LEU A 25 14.45 10.59 1.52
C LEU A 25 14.43 9.15 2.01
N ALA A 26 13.68 8.27 1.36
CA ALA A 26 13.65 6.85 1.68
C ALA A 26 15.02 6.22 1.51
N ASP A 27 15.68 6.43 0.37
CA ASP A 27 17.03 5.93 0.07
C ASP A 27 18.06 6.43 1.10
N ALA A 28 17.93 7.68 1.55
CA ALA A 28 18.82 8.26 2.58
C ALA A 28 18.61 7.59 3.95
N VAL A 29 17.37 7.29 4.32
CA VAL A 29 17.07 6.56 5.57
C VAL A 29 17.61 5.14 5.50
N GLU A 30 17.43 4.44 4.39
CA GLU A 30 17.98 3.10 4.17
C GLU A 30 19.51 3.10 4.26
N SER A 31 20.17 4.09 3.65
CA SER A 31 21.63 4.26 3.72
C SER A 31 22.12 4.51 5.15
N LEU A 32 21.37 5.30 5.93
CA LEU A 32 21.67 5.55 7.34
C LEU A 32 21.55 4.26 8.17
N ILE A 33 20.49 3.48 7.96
CA ILE A 33 20.31 2.19 8.63
C ILE A 33 21.46 1.23 8.28
N GLY A 34 21.83 1.17 7.00
CA GLY A 34 22.95 0.38 6.53
C GLY A 34 24.28 0.80 7.17
N SER A 35 24.53 2.11 7.30
CA SER A 35 25.74 2.64 7.94
C SER A 35 25.80 2.24 9.42
N ILE A 36 24.70 2.36 10.15
CA ILE A 36 24.61 1.94 11.56
C ILE A 36 24.84 0.43 11.69
N TYR A 37 24.34 -0.36 10.74
CA TYR A 37 24.57 -1.79 10.74
C TYR A 37 26.02 -2.16 10.52
N ILE A 38 26.72 -1.49 9.59
CA ILE A 38 28.15 -1.74 9.31
C ILE A 38 29.01 -1.34 10.49
N ASP A 39 28.72 -0.21 11.14
CA ASP A 39 29.49 0.33 12.26
C ASP A 39 29.20 -0.40 13.58
N GLY A 40 27.95 -0.72 13.84
CA GLY A 40 27.47 -1.16 15.16
C GLY A 40 26.78 -2.52 15.21
N GLY A 41 26.65 -3.18 14.07
CA GLY A 41 26.00 -4.50 13.96
C GLY A 41 24.48 -4.47 14.08
N TYR A 42 23.89 -5.67 14.06
CA TYR A 42 22.44 -5.88 14.03
C TYR A 42 21.72 -5.20 15.20
N ASP A 43 22.20 -5.38 16.42
CA ASP A 43 21.48 -4.90 17.61
C ASP A 43 21.34 -3.38 17.65
N LYS A 44 22.39 -2.64 17.30
CA LYS A 44 22.33 -1.17 17.23
C LYS A 44 21.40 -0.69 16.12
N SER A 45 21.45 -1.34 14.97
CA SER A 45 20.57 -1.04 13.85
C SER A 45 19.11 -1.32 14.20
N PHE A 46 18.84 -2.46 14.84
CA PHE A 46 17.51 -2.83 15.29
C PHE A 46 16.94 -1.85 16.32
N GLN A 47 17.74 -1.45 17.32
CA GLN A 47 17.32 -0.46 18.32
C GLN A 47 17.03 0.91 17.69
N PHE A 48 17.82 1.32 16.70
CA PHE A 48 17.60 2.55 15.95
C PHE A 48 16.27 2.50 15.18
N ILE A 49 16.04 1.43 14.44
CA ILE A 49 14.79 1.20 13.72
C ILE A 49 13.60 1.21 14.68
N LYS A 50 13.69 0.43 15.75
CA LYS A 50 12.63 0.33 16.77
C LYS A 50 12.27 1.71 17.31
N LYS A 51 13.27 2.50 17.73
CA LYS A 51 13.07 3.84 18.30
C LYS A 51 12.36 4.81 17.35
N ILE A 52 12.61 4.69 16.04
CA ILE A 52 12.01 5.58 15.04
C ILE A 52 10.60 5.12 14.67
N TRP A 53 10.40 3.81 14.51
CA TRP A 53 9.13 3.27 14.02
C TRP A 53 8.12 2.95 15.12
N GLU A 54 8.55 2.75 16.37
CA GLU A 54 7.67 2.43 17.50
C GLU A 54 6.47 3.38 17.63
N PRO A 55 6.61 4.73 17.49
CA PRO A 55 5.46 5.63 17.55
C PRO A 55 4.44 5.44 16.42
N TYR A 56 4.85 4.78 15.32
CA TYR A 56 4.01 4.54 14.16
C TYR A 56 3.45 3.11 14.10
N LEU A 57 3.91 2.21 14.96
CA LEU A 57 3.43 0.82 15.01
C LEU A 57 1.98 0.74 15.51
N ASP A 58 1.64 1.55 16.50
CA ASP A 58 0.29 1.63 17.05
C ASP A 58 -0.72 2.24 16.07
N LEU A 59 -0.24 3.01 15.07
CA LEU A 59 -1.08 3.51 13.98
C LEU A 59 -1.46 2.43 12.97
N LYS A 60 -0.85 1.24 13.02
CA LYS A 60 -1.17 0.13 12.11
C LYS A 60 -2.47 -0.58 12.42
N GLU A 61 -3.01 -0.45 13.63
CA GLU A 61 -4.38 -0.94 13.90
C GLU A 61 -5.44 -0.11 13.16
N SER A 62 -5.13 1.14 12.77
CA SER A 62 -6.02 2.00 11.99
C SER A 62 -5.70 2.08 10.50
N ASN A 63 -4.53 1.63 10.07
CA ASN A 63 -4.23 1.49 8.65
C ASN A 63 -4.75 0.15 8.16
N ALA A 64 -6.02 0.13 7.79
CA ALA A 64 -6.63 -1.00 7.10
C ALA A 64 -5.66 -1.49 6.00
N GLN A 65 -5.18 -2.72 6.13
CA GLN A 65 -4.43 -3.41 5.07
C GLN A 65 -5.09 -3.08 3.74
N ASP A 66 -4.28 -2.83 2.69
CA ASP A 66 -4.86 -2.57 1.36
C ASP A 66 -5.89 -3.67 1.07
N PRO A 67 -7.15 -3.33 0.81
CA PRO A 67 -8.22 -4.31 0.63
C PRO A 67 -7.91 -5.37 -0.42
N LYS A 68 -7.09 -5.04 -1.42
CA LYS A 68 -6.63 -6.00 -2.43
C LYS A 68 -5.68 -7.03 -1.83
N THR A 69 -4.73 -6.58 -1.02
CA THR A 69 -3.77 -7.46 -0.32
C THR A 69 -4.50 -8.37 0.66
N CYS A 70 -5.37 -7.82 1.49
CA CYS A 70 -6.18 -8.60 2.44
C CYS A 70 -7.02 -9.67 1.72
N LEU A 71 -7.70 -9.31 0.61
CA LEU A 71 -8.48 -10.25 -0.16
C LEU A 71 -7.62 -11.33 -0.82
N GLN A 72 -6.42 -10.98 -1.27
CA GLN A 72 -5.46 -11.92 -1.84
C GLN A 72 -5.01 -12.95 -0.81
N GLU A 73 -4.64 -12.52 0.39
CA GLU A 73 -4.24 -13.41 1.49
C GLU A 73 -5.37 -14.38 1.85
N ILE A 74 -6.61 -13.90 2.02
CA ILE A 74 -7.77 -14.74 2.30
C ILE A 74 -8.02 -15.75 1.17
N SER A 75 -7.89 -15.33 -0.08
CA SER A 75 -8.12 -16.19 -1.24
C SER A 75 -7.05 -17.27 -1.36
N GLN A 76 -5.80 -16.91 -1.14
CA GLN A 76 -4.68 -17.87 -1.13
C GLN A 76 -4.79 -18.89 0.01
N GLN A 77 -5.14 -18.45 1.22
CA GLN A 77 -5.33 -19.34 2.36
C GLN A 77 -6.47 -20.34 2.14
N LYS A 78 -7.59 -19.89 1.54
CA LYS A 78 -8.78 -20.73 1.38
C LYS A 78 -8.73 -21.68 0.18
N GLN A 79 -8.22 -21.25 -0.96
CA GLN A 79 -8.29 -22.02 -2.22
C GLN A 79 -7.01 -21.99 -3.05
N LYS A 80 -5.92 -21.37 -2.58
CA LYS A 80 -4.67 -21.17 -3.31
C LYS A 80 -4.86 -20.49 -4.69
N ILE A 81 -5.94 -19.70 -4.86
CA ILE A 81 -6.29 -18.99 -6.10
C ILE A 81 -6.21 -17.49 -5.83
N LEU A 82 -5.66 -16.74 -6.79
CA LEU A 82 -5.60 -15.29 -6.72
C LEU A 82 -6.91 -14.64 -7.19
N PRO A 83 -7.32 -13.50 -6.57
CA PRO A 83 -8.43 -12.70 -7.07
C PRO A 83 -8.15 -12.22 -8.51
N GLN A 84 -9.13 -12.39 -9.41
CA GLN A 84 -9.00 -11.98 -10.81
C GLN A 84 -9.81 -10.72 -11.05
N TYR A 85 -9.10 -9.64 -11.41
CA TYR A 85 -9.69 -8.35 -11.76
C TYR A 85 -9.66 -8.16 -13.27
N GLN A 86 -10.80 -7.75 -13.85
CA GLN A 86 -10.91 -7.46 -15.28
C GLN A 86 -11.56 -6.10 -15.47
N LEU A 87 -10.93 -5.22 -16.26
CA LEU A 87 -11.54 -3.98 -16.69
C LEU A 87 -12.66 -4.31 -17.71
N ILE A 88 -13.90 -3.92 -17.39
CA ILE A 88 -15.05 -4.10 -18.26
C ILE A 88 -15.22 -2.91 -19.18
N LYS A 89 -15.14 -1.68 -18.62
CA LYS A 89 -15.48 -0.46 -19.34
C LYS A 89 -14.72 0.74 -18.77
N LYS A 90 -14.43 1.68 -19.66
CA LYS A 90 -13.97 3.02 -19.31
C LYS A 90 -14.92 4.01 -19.97
N ASP A 91 -15.62 4.79 -19.17
CA ASP A 91 -16.59 5.81 -19.57
C ASP A 91 -16.19 7.19 -19.08
N GLY A 92 -16.95 8.19 -19.54
CA GLY A 92 -16.81 9.57 -19.10
C GLY A 92 -15.78 10.38 -19.88
N PRO A 93 -15.76 11.70 -19.67
CA PRO A 93 -14.85 12.60 -20.33
C PRO A 93 -13.41 12.38 -19.84
N SER A 94 -12.42 12.81 -20.65
CA SER A 94 -10.99 12.60 -20.36
C SER A 94 -10.54 13.17 -19.01
N HIS A 95 -11.19 14.23 -18.54
CA HIS A 95 -10.88 14.88 -17.26
C HIS A 95 -11.61 14.26 -16.05
N SER A 96 -12.59 13.38 -16.29
CA SER A 96 -13.33 12.67 -15.23
C SER A 96 -13.73 11.27 -15.69
N PRO A 97 -12.76 10.38 -15.95
CA PRO A 97 -13.05 9.02 -16.41
C PRO A 97 -13.64 8.18 -15.30
N VAL A 98 -14.56 7.28 -15.67
CA VAL A 98 -15.13 6.27 -14.79
C VAL A 98 -14.73 4.90 -15.28
N PHE A 99 -14.10 4.12 -14.42
CA PHE A 99 -13.65 2.76 -14.71
C PHE A 99 -14.60 1.76 -14.04
N THR A 100 -15.08 0.79 -14.80
CA THR A 100 -15.84 -0.35 -14.28
C THR A 100 -14.99 -1.60 -14.33
N VAL A 101 -14.81 -2.24 -13.18
CA VAL A 101 -14.02 -3.47 -13.03
C VAL A 101 -14.91 -4.59 -12.54
N SER A 102 -14.70 -5.81 -13.04
CA SER A 102 -15.22 -7.03 -12.45
C SER A 102 -14.16 -7.74 -11.62
N LEU A 103 -14.59 -8.39 -10.56
CA LEU A 103 -13.78 -9.23 -9.69
C LEU A 103 -14.38 -10.61 -9.60
N ARG A 104 -13.56 -11.63 -9.86
CA ARG A 104 -13.83 -13.04 -9.55
C ARG A 104 -12.92 -13.49 -8.43
N VAL A 105 -13.48 -13.98 -7.34
CA VAL A 105 -12.71 -14.45 -6.20
C VAL A 105 -13.49 -15.51 -5.44
N LEU A 106 -12.82 -16.59 -5.09
CA LEU A 106 -13.42 -17.70 -4.35
C LEU A 106 -14.73 -18.18 -5.05
N LYS A 107 -15.69 -18.63 -4.26
CA LYS A 107 -17.04 -19.04 -4.75
C LYS A 107 -18.06 -17.89 -4.71
N LEU A 108 -17.62 -16.64 -4.75
CA LEU A 108 -18.52 -15.48 -4.78
C LEU A 108 -19.08 -15.28 -6.19
N LYS A 109 -20.31 -14.76 -6.26
CA LYS A 109 -20.84 -14.22 -7.51
C LYS A 109 -19.93 -13.10 -8.00
N MET A 110 -19.83 -12.92 -9.33
CA MET A 110 -19.05 -11.87 -9.93
C MET A 110 -19.43 -10.50 -9.37
N ILE A 111 -18.45 -9.81 -8.79
CA ILE A 111 -18.61 -8.48 -8.21
C ILE A 111 -18.21 -7.45 -9.24
N LYS A 112 -19.00 -6.37 -9.40
CA LYS A 112 -18.66 -5.21 -10.22
C LYS A 112 -18.51 -4.00 -9.33
N ALA A 113 -17.49 -3.16 -9.61
CA ALA A 113 -17.29 -1.91 -8.92
C ALA A 113 -16.77 -0.84 -9.88
N ILE A 114 -16.97 0.41 -9.50
CA ILE A 114 -16.55 1.59 -10.26
C ILE A 114 -15.55 2.43 -9.46
N GLY A 115 -14.76 3.22 -10.17
CA GLY A 115 -13.81 4.17 -9.57
C GLY A 115 -13.33 5.19 -10.60
N LYS A 116 -12.72 6.26 -10.12
CA LYS A 116 -12.12 7.32 -10.98
C LYS A 116 -10.82 6.88 -11.66
N SER A 117 -10.26 5.76 -11.20
CA SER A 117 -9.13 5.08 -11.82
C SER A 117 -9.36 3.56 -11.78
N LYS A 118 -8.65 2.82 -12.64
CA LYS A 118 -8.66 1.35 -12.62
C LYS A 118 -8.31 0.82 -11.22
N ARG A 119 -7.26 1.40 -10.59
CA ARG A 119 -6.79 1.00 -9.26
C ARG A 119 -7.86 1.23 -8.18
N GLU A 120 -8.58 2.35 -8.25
CA GLU A 120 -9.67 2.66 -7.33
C GLU A 120 -10.86 1.71 -7.52
N ALA A 121 -11.25 1.43 -8.77
CA ALA A 121 -12.31 0.47 -9.07
C ALA A 121 -11.97 -0.95 -8.56
N GLU A 122 -10.73 -1.40 -8.73
CA GLU A 122 -10.25 -2.67 -8.20
C GLU A 122 -10.28 -2.69 -6.66
N LYS A 123 -9.85 -1.61 -6.00
CA LYS A 123 -9.92 -1.46 -4.54
C LYS A 123 -11.36 -1.53 -4.04
N ASN A 124 -12.27 -0.83 -4.69
CA ASN A 124 -13.69 -0.84 -4.34
C ASN A 124 -14.31 -2.25 -4.50
N ALA A 125 -13.94 -2.98 -5.57
CA ALA A 125 -14.36 -4.37 -5.75
C ALA A 125 -13.86 -5.28 -4.62
N ALA A 126 -12.61 -5.10 -4.18
CA ALA A 126 -12.05 -5.85 -3.06
C ALA A 126 -12.78 -5.57 -1.75
N ILE A 127 -13.12 -4.30 -1.47
CA ILE A 127 -13.89 -3.91 -0.27
C ILE A 127 -15.25 -4.62 -0.24
N ILE A 128 -15.96 -4.66 -1.38
CA ILE A 128 -17.24 -5.35 -1.49
C ILE A 128 -17.08 -6.86 -1.22
N ALA A 129 -16.05 -7.48 -1.80
CA ALA A 129 -15.77 -8.90 -1.58
C ALA A 129 -15.52 -9.22 -0.11
N LEU A 130 -14.69 -8.39 0.57
CA LEU A 130 -14.37 -8.57 1.98
C LEU A 130 -15.61 -8.44 2.88
N LYS A 131 -16.52 -7.50 2.59
CA LYS A 131 -17.77 -7.36 3.32
C LYS A 131 -18.62 -8.63 3.21
N ILE A 132 -18.83 -9.15 1.99
CA ILE A 132 -19.59 -10.39 1.75
C ILE A 132 -18.95 -11.58 2.48
N LEU A 133 -17.61 -11.67 2.48
CA LEU A 133 -16.88 -12.75 3.16
C LEU A 133 -17.00 -12.68 4.68
N ASN A 134 -17.05 -11.48 5.25
CA ASN A 134 -17.23 -11.28 6.70
C ASN A 134 -18.66 -11.61 7.13
N GLU A 135 -19.67 -11.18 6.38
CA GLU A 135 -21.07 -11.52 6.66
C GLU A 135 -21.33 -13.03 6.65
N LYS A 136 -20.65 -13.77 5.76
CA LYS A 136 -20.73 -15.25 5.70
C LYS A 136 -19.96 -15.97 6.81
N LYS A 137 -19.13 -15.29 7.60
CA LYS A 137 -18.47 -15.88 8.77
C LYS A 137 -19.31 -15.76 10.03
N THR A 138 -20.29 -14.86 10.04
CA THR A 138 -21.13 -14.54 11.22
C THR A 138 -22.44 -15.34 11.24
N ASN A 139 -22.74 -16.06 10.15
CA ASN A 139 -23.86 -17.02 10.03
C ASN A 139 -23.32 -18.45 9.93
#